data_f4824840729922538fcaca6eaf1f0ded
#
_entry.id   f4824840729922538fcaca6eaf1f0ded
#
_cell.length_a   1.000
_cell.length_b   1.000
_cell.length_c   1.000
_cell.angle_alpha   90.00
_cell.angle_beta   90.00
_cell.angle_gamma   90.00
#
_symmetry.space_group_name_H-M   'P 1'
#
loop_
_entity.id
_entity.type
_entity.pdbx_description
1 polymer ?
#
loop_
_entity_poly.entity_id
_entity_poly.type
_entity_poly.pdbx_seq_one_letter_code
_entity_poly.pdbx_strand_id
1 'polypeptide(L)'
;GFVHNRSAEKVADLPPELVLADLADFSSRDADLIVELAHPDVTRVHGEAFLQQTDYMPLSLTAFSDAELNDRLQSTARERGTRIFVPHGAVIGLDALEEGRDTWEEVSIRMEKPVRSLDLANDPDHDATQITGRTTLFEGSAREICPRYPRNVNSHAAVALAGIGFDRTHCVLVA
;
A
#
# COMPACT_ATOMS: atom_id res chain seq x y z
N GLY A 1 22.15 -7.17 -1.99
CA GLY A 1 20.87 -6.78 -1.36
C GLY A 1 21.08 -6.12 -0.01
N PHE A 2 20.05 -5.51 0.53
CA PHE A 2 20.07 -4.87 1.84
C PHE A 2 18.72 -4.97 2.54
N VAL A 3 18.72 -4.72 3.85
CA VAL A 3 17.52 -4.55 4.69
C VAL A 3 17.63 -3.23 5.44
N HIS A 4 16.55 -2.48 5.47
CA HIS A 4 16.41 -1.30 6.31
C HIS A 4 15.21 -1.46 7.24
N ASN A 5 15.36 -1.02 8.48
CA ASN A 5 14.25 -0.85 9.41
C ASN A 5 14.51 0.39 10.27
N ARG A 6 13.45 1.19 10.48
CA ARG A 6 13.50 2.38 11.34
C ARG A 6 13.98 2.07 12.77
N SER A 7 13.64 0.88 13.29
CA SER A 7 14.09 0.39 14.59
C SER A 7 15.29 -0.53 14.39
N ALA A 8 16.51 -0.07 14.72
CA ALA A 8 17.75 -0.82 14.53
C ALA A 8 17.75 -2.20 15.24
N GLU A 9 17.07 -2.28 16.39
CA GLU A 9 16.89 -3.52 17.13
C GLU A 9 16.21 -4.65 16.36
N LYS A 10 15.33 -4.32 15.41
CA LYS A 10 14.63 -5.32 14.59
C LYS A 10 15.49 -5.97 13.52
N VAL A 11 16.65 -5.42 13.27
CA VAL A 11 17.62 -5.90 12.28
C VAL A 11 18.98 -6.22 12.92
N ALA A 12 19.05 -6.18 14.25
CA ALA A 12 20.31 -6.38 15.00
C ALA A 12 20.91 -7.79 14.82
N ASP A 13 20.07 -8.79 14.53
CA ASP A 13 20.51 -10.18 14.31
C ASP A 13 20.96 -10.43 12.86
N LEU A 14 20.85 -9.44 11.97
CA LEU A 14 21.30 -9.57 10.60
C LEU A 14 22.79 -9.21 10.48
N PRO A 15 23.51 -9.82 9.49
CA PRO A 15 24.88 -9.40 9.18
C PRO A 15 24.95 -7.89 8.92
N PRO A 16 25.90 -7.16 9.56
CA PRO A 16 25.96 -5.69 9.46
C PRO A 16 26.08 -5.18 8.02
N GLU A 17 26.70 -5.92 7.13
CA GLU A 17 26.86 -5.60 5.71
C GLU A 17 25.52 -5.61 4.95
N LEU A 18 24.50 -6.30 5.46
CA LEU A 18 23.15 -6.31 4.91
C LEU A 18 22.28 -5.19 5.47
N VAL A 19 22.67 -4.58 6.58
CA VAL A 19 21.88 -3.52 7.21
C VAL A 19 22.20 -2.16 6.57
N LEU A 20 21.18 -1.50 6.06
CA LEU A 20 21.26 -0.11 5.62
C LEU A 20 20.75 0.79 6.74
N ALA A 21 21.63 1.60 7.32
CA ALA A 21 21.31 2.43 8.47
C ALA A 21 20.36 3.59 8.11
N ASP A 22 20.63 4.26 6.99
CA ASP A 22 19.78 5.33 6.46
C ASP A 22 19.19 4.90 5.10
N LEU A 23 17.88 4.93 4.99
CA LEU A 23 17.19 4.54 3.76
C LEU A 23 17.51 5.51 2.59
N ALA A 24 17.89 6.73 2.87
CA ALA A 24 18.31 7.69 1.84
C ALA A 24 19.59 7.22 1.08
N ASP A 25 20.39 6.37 1.69
CA ASP A 25 21.63 5.83 1.10
C ASP A 25 21.39 4.56 0.24
N PHE A 26 20.13 4.22 -0.08
CA PHE A 26 19.76 3.01 -0.82
C PHE A 26 20.52 2.85 -2.15
N SER A 27 20.82 3.96 -2.83
CA SER A 27 21.53 3.97 -4.11
C SER A 27 22.94 3.36 -4.03
N SER A 28 23.58 3.38 -2.84
CA SER A 28 24.86 2.75 -2.60
C SER A 28 24.83 1.22 -2.67
N ARG A 29 23.64 0.63 -2.73
CA ARG A 29 23.43 -0.82 -2.66
C ARG A 29 23.21 -1.49 -4.01
N ASP A 30 23.14 -0.71 -5.08
CA ASP A 30 22.98 -1.20 -6.47
C ASP A 30 21.92 -2.31 -6.58
N ALA A 31 20.72 -2.01 -6.07
CA ALA A 31 19.62 -2.96 -6.03
C ALA A 31 18.79 -2.87 -7.32
N ASP A 32 18.40 -4.01 -7.89
CA ASP A 32 17.50 -4.08 -9.05
C ASP A 32 16.04 -3.82 -8.68
N LEU A 33 15.67 -4.14 -7.45
CA LEU A 33 14.31 -4.01 -6.92
C LEU A 33 14.33 -3.63 -5.45
N ILE A 34 13.52 -2.64 -5.07
CA ILE A 34 13.22 -2.33 -3.68
C ILE A 34 11.82 -2.83 -3.34
N VAL A 35 11.70 -3.62 -2.28
CA VAL A 35 10.43 -4.11 -1.74
C VAL A 35 10.12 -3.40 -0.43
N GLU A 36 9.03 -2.68 -0.37
CA GLU A 36 8.57 -1.98 0.82
C GLU A 36 7.53 -2.84 1.57
N LEU A 37 7.83 -3.17 2.84
CA LEU A 37 7.04 -4.05 3.71
C LEU A 37 6.65 -3.36 5.04
N ALA A 38 6.75 -2.04 5.12
CA ALA A 38 6.73 -1.32 6.38
C ALA A 38 5.49 -0.44 6.57
N HIS A 39 5.39 0.65 5.81
CA HIS A 39 4.36 1.66 5.99
C HIS A 39 4.19 2.51 4.71
N PRO A 40 2.98 2.98 4.37
CA PRO A 40 2.76 3.83 3.19
C PRO A 40 3.58 5.13 3.18
N ASP A 41 4.03 5.60 4.33
CA ASP A 41 4.91 6.78 4.40
C ASP A 41 6.28 6.55 3.75
N VAL A 42 6.76 5.33 3.69
CA VAL A 42 8.00 5.02 2.95
C VAL A 42 7.81 5.33 1.46
N THR A 43 6.66 4.94 0.90
CA THR A 43 6.31 5.28 -0.49
C THR A 43 6.16 6.78 -0.68
N ARG A 44 5.52 7.49 0.27
CA ARG A 44 5.34 8.95 0.18
C ARG A 44 6.66 9.71 0.20
N VAL A 45 7.61 9.28 1.02
CA VAL A 45 8.88 9.99 1.23
C VAL A 45 9.95 9.56 0.23
N HIS A 46 10.04 8.27 -0.09
CA HIS A 46 11.17 7.70 -0.83
C HIS A 46 10.79 7.08 -2.18
N GLY A 47 9.50 6.82 -2.44
CA GLY A 47 9.07 6.07 -3.61
C GLY A 47 9.52 6.66 -4.94
N GLU A 48 9.47 8.00 -5.07
CA GLU A 48 9.95 8.69 -6.27
C GLU A 48 11.47 8.53 -6.44
N ALA A 49 12.25 8.67 -5.36
CA ALA A 49 13.70 8.50 -5.39
C ALA A 49 14.07 7.03 -5.76
N PHE A 50 13.33 6.05 -5.26
CA PHE A 50 13.52 4.65 -5.65
C PHE A 50 13.33 4.48 -7.16
N LEU A 51 12.21 4.95 -7.69
CA LEU A 51 11.85 4.82 -9.10
C LEU A 51 12.78 5.59 -10.07
N GLN A 52 13.54 6.55 -9.59
CA GLN A 52 14.58 7.19 -10.39
C GLN A 52 15.73 6.25 -10.75
N GLN A 53 15.91 5.15 -10.03
CA GLN A 53 17.11 4.30 -10.13
C GLN A 53 16.79 2.80 -10.25
N THR A 54 15.66 2.33 -9.71
CA THR A 54 15.38 0.89 -9.56
C THR A 54 13.88 0.60 -9.64
N ASP A 55 13.54 -0.64 -9.90
CA ASP A 55 12.17 -1.13 -9.79
C ASP A 55 11.67 -1.05 -8.34
N TYR A 56 10.37 -0.90 -8.16
CA TYR A 56 9.77 -0.72 -6.84
C TYR A 56 8.53 -1.59 -6.64
N MET A 57 8.46 -2.31 -5.53
CA MET A 57 7.31 -3.13 -5.13
C MET A 57 6.83 -2.71 -3.73
N PRO A 58 5.90 -1.76 -3.63
CA PRO A 58 5.26 -1.44 -2.35
C PRO A 58 4.21 -2.48 -1.98
N LEU A 59 4.23 -2.94 -0.72
CA LEU A 59 3.11 -3.71 -0.15
C LEU A 59 2.12 -2.79 0.57
N SER A 60 2.52 -1.56 0.89
CA SER A 60 1.67 -0.54 1.51
C SER A 60 0.94 0.30 0.44
N LEU A 61 0.02 -0.34 -0.27
CA LEU A 61 -0.63 0.22 -1.47
C LEU A 61 -1.56 1.41 -1.19
N THR A 62 -1.95 1.62 0.07
CA THR A 62 -2.82 2.74 0.45
C THR A 62 -2.20 4.11 0.17
N ALA A 63 -0.87 4.20 0.01
CA ALA A 63 -0.20 5.45 -0.41
C ALA A 63 -0.70 5.96 -1.76
N PHE A 64 -1.08 5.07 -2.68
CA PHE A 64 -1.53 5.42 -4.03
C PHE A 64 -2.94 6.04 -4.07
N SER A 65 -3.66 6.08 -2.95
CA SER A 65 -4.91 6.84 -2.85
C SER A 65 -4.70 8.37 -2.94
N ASP A 66 -3.49 8.85 -2.69
CA ASP A 66 -3.08 10.22 -3.01
C ASP A 66 -2.84 10.30 -4.52
N ALA A 67 -3.71 11.05 -5.22
CA ALA A 67 -3.68 11.13 -6.68
C ALA A 67 -2.40 11.79 -7.20
N GLU A 68 -1.96 12.88 -6.56
CA GLU A 68 -0.74 13.59 -6.98
C GLU A 68 0.50 12.72 -6.80
N LEU A 69 0.59 12.01 -5.67
CA LEU A 69 1.68 11.06 -5.44
C LEU A 69 1.65 9.94 -6.48
N ASN A 70 0.49 9.33 -6.72
CA ASN A 70 0.34 8.26 -7.70
C ASN A 70 0.79 8.70 -9.10
N ASP A 71 0.35 9.88 -9.54
CA ASP A 71 0.71 10.44 -10.85
C ASP A 71 2.22 10.71 -10.96
N ARG A 72 2.84 11.27 -9.91
CA ARG A 72 4.30 11.48 -9.87
C ARG A 72 5.06 10.17 -9.95
N LEU A 73 4.69 9.16 -9.15
CA LEU A 73 5.36 7.86 -9.15
C LEU A 73 5.26 7.17 -10.52
N GLN A 74 4.08 7.17 -11.13
CA GLN A 74 3.89 6.59 -12.45
C GLN A 74 4.64 7.34 -13.55
N SER A 75 4.69 8.69 -13.47
CA SER A 75 5.45 9.50 -14.44
C SER A 75 6.95 9.23 -14.31
N THR A 76 7.48 9.21 -13.08
CA THR A 76 8.88 8.91 -12.81
C THR A 76 9.26 7.52 -13.34
N ALA A 77 8.43 6.51 -13.07
CA ALA A 77 8.68 5.16 -13.56
C ALA A 77 8.74 5.11 -15.10
N ARG A 78 7.79 5.77 -15.80
CA ARG A 78 7.80 5.83 -17.27
C ARG A 78 9.02 6.57 -17.82
N GLU A 79 9.39 7.70 -17.22
CA GLU A 79 10.53 8.51 -17.66
C GLU A 79 11.88 7.81 -17.47
N ARG A 80 12.00 7.02 -16.42
CA ARG A 80 13.23 6.29 -16.07
C ARG A 80 13.30 4.88 -16.65
N GLY A 81 12.18 4.35 -17.15
CA GLY A 81 12.08 2.97 -17.62
C GLY A 81 12.07 1.94 -16.48
N THR A 82 11.77 2.39 -15.25
CA THR A 82 11.59 1.53 -14.08
C THR A 82 10.12 1.10 -13.95
N ARG A 83 9.84 0.14 -13.07
CA ARG A 83 8.51 -0.46 -12.92
C ARG A 83 8.02 -0.37 -11.48
N ILE A 84 6.71 -0.18 -11.34
CA ILE A 84 6.00 -0.35 -10.08
C ILE A 84 5.29 -1.71 -10.13
N PHE A 85 5.66 -2.61 -9.22
CA PHE A 85 4.99 -3.90 -9.10
C PHE A 85 3.92 -3.83 -8.01
N VAL A 86 2.68 -4.13 -8.37
CA VAL A 86 1.57 -4.24 -7.43
C VAL A 86 1.34 -5.72 -7.11
N PRO A 87 1.68 -6.18 -5.90
CA PRO A 87 1.48 -7.58 -5.54
C PRO A 87 -0.01 -7.88 -5.33
N HIS A 88 -0.43 -9.09 -5.67
CA HIS A 88 -1.82 -9.55 -5.46
C HIS A 88 -2.22 -9.55 -3.97
N GLY A 89 -1.24 -9.78 -3.07
CA GLY A 89 -1.51 -9.89 -1.64
C GLY A 89 -2.56 -10.97 -1.35
N ALA A 90 -3.62 -10.56 -0.66
CA ALA A 90 -4.74 -11.45 -0.32
C ALA A 90 -5.87 -11.45 -1.36
N VAL A 91 -5.71 -10.75 -2.49
CA VAL A 91 -6.76 -10.63 -3.53
C VAL A 91 -6.53 -11.69 -4.59
N ILE A 92 -7.48 -12.62 -4.74
CA ILE A 92 -7.48 -13.62 -5.80
C ILE A 92 -8.07 -12.98 -7.07
N GLY A 93 -7.43 -13.19 -8.23
CA GLY A 93 -7.94 -12.70 -9.52
C GLY A 93 -7.71 -11.22 -9.79
N LEU A 94 -6.69 -10.61 -9.17
CA LEU A 94 -6.35 -9.21 -9.40
C LEU A 94 -5.93 -8.94 -10.84
N ASP A 95 -5.27 -9.89 -11.47
CA ASP A 95 -4.91 -9.90 -12.90
C ASP A 95 -6.16 -9.93 -13.80
N ALA A 96 -7.15 -10.76 -13.49
CA ALA A 96 -8.41 -10.78 -14.23
C ALA A 96 -9.17 -9.45 -14.10
N LEU A 97 -9.09 -8.82 -12.91
CA LEU A 97 -9.68 -7.50 -12.69
C LEU A 97 -8.99 -6.43 -13.56
N GLU A 98 -7.66 -6.50 -13.67
CA GLU A 98 -6.87 -5.60 -14.50
C GLU A 98 -7.12 -5.81 -15.99
N GLU A 99 -7.16 -7.06 -16.47
CA GLU A 99 -7.46 -7.39 -17.87
C GLU A 99 -8.84 -6.89 -18.31
N GLY A 100 -9.83 -6.94 -17.42
CA GLY A 100 -11.20 -6.47 -17.68
C GLY A 100 -11.44 -4.99 -17.39
N ARG A 101 -10.42 -4.20 -17.03
CA ARG A 101 -10.55 -2.83 -16.51
C ARG A 101 -11.49 -1.93 -17.32
N ASP A 102 -11.38 -1.97 -18.63
CA ASP A 102 -12.15 -1.12 -19.54
C ASP A 102 -13.61 -1.58 -19.71
N THR A 103 -13.96 -2.74 -19.16
CA THR A 103 -15.30 -3.33 -19.27
C THR A 103 -16.11 -3.26 -17.97
N TRP A 104 -15.45 -2.97 -16.82
CA TRP A 104 -16.13 -2.90 -15.55
C TRP A 104 -16.94 -1.62 -15.39
N GLU A 105 -18.22 -1.76 -15.15
CA GLU A 105 -19.11 -0.65 -14.77
C GLU A 105 -19.03 -0.38 -13.28
N GLU A 106 -18.93 -1.44 -12.48
CA GLU A 106 -18.87 -1.39 -11.02
C GLU A 106 -17.81 -2.35 -10.50
N VAL A 107 -17.03 -1.90 -9.52
CA VAL A 107 -16.09 -2.72 -8.75
C VAL A 107 -16.29 -2.44 -7.28
N SER A 108 -16.50 -3.50 -6.50
CA SER A 108 -16.65 -3.39 -5.05
C SER A 108 -15.78 -4.40 -4.31
N ILE A 109 -15.33 -4.01 -3.12
CA ILE A 109 -14.63 -4.90 -2.20
C ILE A 109 -15.19 -4.73 -0.79
N ARG A 110 -15.56 -5.86 -0.18
CA ARG A 110 -15.95 -5.95 1.22
C ARG A 110 -14.93 -6.80 1.98
N MET A 111 -14.43 -6.27 3.08
CA MET A 111 -13.53 -6.99 3.98
C MET A 111 -14.11 -7.01 5.38
N GLU A 112 -14.01 -8.15 6.03
CA GLU A 112 -14.38 -8.34 7.43
C GLU A 112 -13.17 -8.83 8.21
N LYS A 113 -12.84 -8.17 9.31
CA LYS A 113 -11.69 -8.49 10.17
C LYS A 113 -12.08 -8.38 11.63
N PRO A 114 -11.57 -9.24 12.50
CA PRO A 114 -11.77 -9.06 13.94
C PRO A 114 -11.15 -7.75 14.41
N VAL A 115 -11.81 -7.03 15.31
CA VAL A 115 -11.38 -5.71 15.86
C VAL A 115 -9.92 -5.72 16.29
N ARG A 116 -9.46 -6.79 16.95
CA ARG A 116 -8.06 -6.93 17.40
C ARG A 116 -7.01 -6.87 16.31
N SER A 117 -7.41 -7.04 15.04
CA SER A 117 -6.54 -7.01 13.86
C SER A 117 -6.61 -5.68 13.11
N LEU A 118 -7.39 -4.73 13.62
CA LEU A 118 -7.59 -3.42 13.01
C LEU A 118 -6.82 -2.35 13.79
N ASP A 119 -6.18 -1.48 13.04
CA ASP A 119 -5.61 -0.24 13.55
C ASP A 119 -6.64 0.88 13.31
N LEU A 120 -7.29 1.32 14.37
CA LEU A 120 -8.32 2.36 14.34
C LEU A 120 -7.80 3.73 14.76
N ALA A 121 -6.48 3.92 14.83
CA ALA A 121 -5.88 5.16 15.32
C ALA A 121 -6.34 6.42 14.53
N ASN A 122 -6.66 6.27 13.25
CA ASN A 122 -7.14 7.35 12.39
C ASN A 122 -8.67 7.32 12.15
N ASP A 123 -9.40 6.46 12.87
CA ASP A 123 -10.85 6.40 12.76
C ASP A 123 -11.50 7.40 13.73
N PRO A 124 -12.18 8.46 13.26
CA PRO A 124 -12.80 9.44 14.13
C PRO A 124 -14.12 8.98 14.75
N ASP A 125 -14.73 7.91 14.19
CA ASP A 125 -16.11 7.53 14.52
C ASP A 125 -16.18 6.29 15.41
N HIS A 126 -15.12 5.46 15.46
CA HIS A 126 -15.16 4.19 16.17
C HIS A 126 -14.01 4.03 17.16
N ASP A 127 -14.36 3.56 18.36
CA ASP A 127 -13.42 3.12 19.38
C ASP A 127 -13.43 1.58 19.44
N ALA A 128 -12.26 0.96 19.32
CA ALA A 128 -12.10 -0.49 19.36
C ALA A 128 -12.72 -1.13 20.61
N THR A 129 -12.71 -0.41 21.75
CA THR A 129 -13.25 -0.90 23.03
C THR A 129 -14.78 -0.92 23.07
N GLN A 130 -15.43 -0.17 22.18
CA GLN A 130 -16.89 -0.07 22.10
C GLN A 130 -17.50 -1.04 21.09
N ILE A 131 -16.68 -1.67 20.26
CA ILE A 131 -17.15 -2.61 19.23
C ILE A 131 -17.34 -3.98 19.86
N THR A 132 -18.59 -4.33 20.14
CA THR A 132 -18.97 -5.60 20.82
C THR A 132 -19.57 -6.63 19.87
N GLY A 133 -19.79 -6.28 18.59
CA GLY A 133 -20.40 -7.14 17.59
C GLY A 133 -20.06 -6.68 16.20
N ARG A 134 -20.59 -7.36 15.20
CA ARG A 134 -20.37 -7.06 13.79
C ARG A 134 -20.78 -5.61 13.47
N THR A 135 -19.82 -4.78 13.12
CA THR A 135 -20.00 -3.34 12.92
C THR A 135 -19.38 -2.91 11.59
N THR A 136 -20.15 -2.21 10.75
CA THR A 136 -19.60 -1.57 9.55
C THR A 136 -18.85 -0.31 9.98
N LEU A 137 -17.53 -0.32 9.82
CA LEU A 137 -16.65 0.79 10.17
C LEU A 137 -16.60 1.85 9.07
N PHE A 138 -16.72 1.40 7.83
CA PHE A 138 -16.65 2.29 6.68
C PHE A 138 -17.42 1.71 5.50
N GLU A 139 -18.06 2.61 4.75
CA GLU A 139 -18.64 2.36 3.44
C GLU A 139 -18.47 3.62 2.58
N GLY A 140 -17.83 3.49 1.40
CA GLY A 140 -17.53 4.61 0.53
C GLY A 140 -16.48 4.26 -0.52
N SER A 141 -15.78 5.25 -1.05
CA SER A 141 -14.75 5.04 -2.06
C SER A 141 -13.42 4.52 -1.50
N ALA A 142 -12.61 3.90 -2.37
CA ALA A 142 -11.26 3.50 -1.99
C ALA A 142 -10.37 4.70 -1.64
N ARG A 143 -10.63 5.86 -2.24
CA ARG A 143 -9.90 7.11 -1.92
C ARG A 143 -10.13 7.55 -0.49
N GLU A 144 -11.34 7.42 0.01
CA GLU A 144 -11.71 7.85 1.36
C GLU A 144 -11.28 6.86 2.44
N ILE A 145 -11.35 5.56 2.17
CA ILE A 145 -10.99 4.53 3.15
C ILE A 145 -9.48 4.43 3.41
N CYS A 146 -8.64 4.64 2.37
CA CYS A 146 -7.20 4.43 2.48
C CYS A 146 -6.51 5.34 3.50
N PRO A 147 -6.74 6.65 3.56
CA PRO A 147 -6.14 7.51 4.58
C PRO A 147 -6.69 7.23 5.98
N ARG A 148 -7.91 6.72 6.09
CA ARG A 148 -8.56 6.41 7.35
C ARG A 148 -8.04 5.12 7.99
N TYR A 149 -7.74 4.12 7.16
CA TYR A 149 -7.24 2.81 7.62
C TYR A 149 -5.97 2.37 6.88
N PRO A 150 -4.89 3.17 6.89
CA PRO A 150 -3.75 3.01 5.98
C PRO A 150 -3.02 1.66 6.12
N ARG A 151 -3.15 1.00 7.27
CA ARG A 151 -2.53 -0.29 7.57
C ARG A 151 -3.46 -1.49 7.37
N ASN A 152 -4.75 -1.26 7.16
CA ASN A 152 -5.75 -2.32 7.16
C ASN A 152 -6.32 -2.67 5.80
N VAL A 153 -6.25 -1.73 4.84
CA VAL A 153 -7.02 -1.79 3.59
C VAL A 153 -6.17 -1.86 2.32
N ASN A 154 -4.99 -2.47 2.39
CA ASN A 154 -4.15 -2.68 1.21
C ASN A 154 -4.85 -3.46 0.09
N SER A 155 -5.72 -4.43 0.44
CA SER A 155 -6.52 -5.15 -0.55
C SER A 155 -7.53 -4.25 -1.26
N HIS A 156 -8.11 -3.26 -0.57
CA HIS A 156 -8.99 -2.27 -1.19
C HIS A 156 -8.21 -1.39 -2.17
N ALA A 157 -7.02 -0.95 -1.76
CA ALA A 157 -6.12 -0.20 -2.63
C ALA A 157 -5.66 -1.02 -3.86
N ALA A 158 -5.35 -2.31 -3.68
CA ALA A 158 -4.99 -3.20 -4.78
C ALA A 158 -6.12 -3.34 -5.80
N VAL A 159 -7.35 -3.56 -5.34
CA VAL A 159 -8.55 -3.64 -6.19
C VAL A 159 -8.79 -2.33 -6.93
N ALA A 160 -8.61 -1.19 -6.27
CA ALA A 160 -8.74 0.12 -6.92
C ALA A 160 -7.68 0.36 -7.99
N LEU A 161 -6.43 -0.03 -7.74
CA LEU A 161 -5.32 0.10 -8.70
C LEU A 161 -5.53 -0.78 -9.93
N ALA A 162 -5.93 -2.03 -9.73
CA ALA A 162 -6.15 -2.98 -10.82
C ALA A 162 -7.45 -2.74 -11.59
N GLY A 163 -8.49 -2.24 -10.89
CA GLY A 163 -9.83 -2.04 -11.44
C GLY A 163 -10.05 -0.64 -12.01
N ILE A 164 -11.12 0.01 -11.55
CA ILE A 164 -11.65 1.26 -12.12
C ILE A 164 -11.20 2.53 -11.38
N GLY A 165 -10.18 2.42 -10.54
CA GLY A 165 -9.58 3.54 -9.82
C GLY A 165 -10.17 3.80 -8.44
N PHE A 166 -9.49 4.66 -7.67
CA PHE A 166 -9.78 4.90 -6.25
C PHE A 166 -11.13 5.60 -6.01
N ASP A 167 -11.58 6.43 -6.93
CA ASP A 167 -12.82 7.20 -6.76
C ASP A 167 -14.07 6.37 -7.06
N ARG A 168 -13.94 5.38 -7.96
CA ARG A 168 -15.05 4.56 -8.44
C ARG A 168 -15.16 3.19 -7.77
N THR A 169 -14.09 2.73 -7.12
CA THR A 169 -14.12 1.44 -6.40
C THR A 169 -14.84 1.61 -5.07
N HIS A 170 -15.95 0.88 -4.91
CA HIS A 170 -16.75 0.88 -3.68
C HIS A 170 -16.14 -0.05 -2.64
N CYS A 171 -15.95 0.44 -1.43
CA CYS A 171 -15.24 -0.23 -0.33
C CYS A 171 -16.12 -0.34 0.91
N VAL A 172 -16.14 -1.53 1.51
CA VAL A 172 -16.79 -1.76 2.80
C VAL A 172 -15.81 -2.43 3.76
N LEU A 173 -15.61 -1.86 4.93
CA LEU A 173 -14.82 -2.45 6.02
C LEU A 173 -15.74 -2.76 7.20
N VAL A 174 -15.67 -4.01 7.69
CA VAL A 174 -16.48 -4.51 8.80
C VAL A 174 -15.56 -5.07 9.88
N ALA A 175 -15.87 -4.75 11.14
CA ALA A 175 -15.29 -5.35 12.34
C ALA A 175 -16.19 -6.44 12.91
#